data_447b93cd69448f3ca30302897d376374
#
_entry.id   447b93cd69448f3ca30302897d376374
#
_cell.length_a   1.000
_cell.length_b   1.000
_cell.length_c   1.000
_cell.angle_alpha   90.00
_cell.angle_beta   90.00
_cell.angle_gamma   90.00
#
_symmetry.space_group_name_H-M   'P 1'
#
loop_
_entity.id
_entity.type
_entity.pdbx_description
1 polymer ?
#
loop_
_entity_poly.entity_id
_entity_poly.type
_entity_poly.pdbx_seq_one_letter_code
_entity_poly.pdbx_strand_id
1 'polypeptide(L)'
;MSLETLARRYGTPLYIYSADHIAHRLELFQKAFSTVPHLICYAVKANSSLAILKMLAARGAGFDIVSGGELERVLAVDRGAAERVVFSGIGKTAPEMDLALRAGILLFNVESEGELELLSERAAKLRRRARVALRVNPDVFAETHPYISTGMREHKFGIEIARARALYRRAGKYLEPAGVSVHIGSQIRAAEPFGAAAERVARLVAELRRDGHAIRYMDLGGGLGIEYHAERPFDPEAKVREYAEALIASAAAVKDVKLLLEPGRFLVAQAGALLSRVLYVKKNGQKTFVITDAAMNDLIRPALYQAYHEIVPVAARRGSRKMVADVVGPVCETGDFFARDRELAAVRPGDLVAILDTGAYGMSQASNYNTRLRPAEVLVEGRRARLIRERENIGDVLAAERRALKL
;
A
#
# COMPACT_ATOMS: atom_id res chain seq x y z
N MET A 1 9.05 6.82 24.08
CA MET A 1 10.50 6.91 23.77
C MET A 1 10.67 8.08 22.81
N SER A 2 11.71 8.93 22.98
CA SER A 2 11.88 10.10 22.08
C SER A 2 12.58 9.71 20.76
N LEU A 3 12.33 10.51 19.71
CA LEU A 3 12.96 10.29 18.38
C LEU A 3 14.49 10.42 18.46
N GLU A 4 15.01 11.33 19.31
CA GLU A 4 16.47 11.43 19.53
C GLU A 4 17.05 10.16 20.15
N THR A 5 16.31 9.50 21.04
CA THR A 5 16.76 8.22 21.61
C THR A 5 16.81 7.13 20.56
N LEU A 6 15.83 7.08 19.66
CA LEU A 6 15.82 6.14 18.53
C LEU A 6 16.96 6.42 17.57
N ALA A 7 17.19 7.71 17.21
CA ALA A 7 18.30 8.10 16.35
C ALA A 7 19.67 7.72 16.94
N ARG A 8 19.87 7.91 18.26
CA ARG A 8 21.11 7.51 18.92
C ARG A 8 21.32 5.99 18.93
N ARG A 9 20.24 5.22 19.09
CA ARG A 9 20.30 3.77 19.19
C ARG A 9 20.45 3.07 17.84
N TYR A 10 19.78 3.55 16.80
CA TYR A 10 19.65 2.87 15.51
C TYR A 10 20.27 3.62 14.33
N GLY A 11 20.79 4.83 14.58
CA GLY A 11 21.32 5.71 13.54
C GLY A 11 20.23 6.37 12.68
N THR A 12 20.66 7.18 11.72
CA THR A 12 19.83 7.80 10.68
C THR A 12 20.42 7.48 9.29
N PRO A 13 19.65 7.51 8.20
CA PRO A 13 18.19 7.59 8.13
C PRO A 13 17.51 6.42 8.84
N LEU A 14 16.29 6.60 9.37
CA LEU A 14 15.59 5.58 10.13
C LEU A 14 14.08 5.66 9.87
N TYR A 15 13.46 4.57 9.44
CA TYR A 15 12.01 4.46 9.43
C TYR A 15 11.47 4.07 10.80
N ILE A 16 10.44 4.75 11.25
CA ILE A 16 9.78 4.50 12.53
C ILE A 16 8.29 4.34 12.26
N TYR A 17 7.69 3.27 12.77
CA TYR A 17 6.26 3.01 12.65
C TYR A 17 5.59 2.87 14.01
N SER A 18 4.37 3.37 14.16
CA SER A 18 3.52 3.19 15.33
C SER A 18 2.60 1.98 15.14
N ALA A 19 2.82 0.92 15.92
CA ALA A 19 1.95 -0.25 15.94
C ALA A 19 0.53 0.11 16.39
N ASP A 20 0.41 0.95 17.41
CA ASP A 20 -0.87 1.36 17.98
C ASP A 20 -1.71 2.12 16.95
N HIS A 21 -1.07 2.99 16.18
CA HIS A 21 -1.76 3.74 15.12
C HIS A 21 -2.27 2.81 14.00
N ILE A 22 -1.45 1.85 13.56
CA ILE A 22 -1.85 0.88 12.53
C ILE A 22 -3.01 0.01 13.05
N ALA A 23 -2.92 -0.47 14.29
CA ALA A 23 -3.99 -1.26 14.91
C ALA A 23 -5.31 -0.47 14.97
N HIS A 24 -5.27 0.75 15.47
CA HIS A 24 -6.43 1.64 15.54
C HIS A 24 -7.06 1.87 14.15
N ARG A 25 -6.25 2.10 13.10
CA ARG A 25 -6.76 2.27 11.74
C ARG A 25 -7.47 1.03 11.21
N LEU A 26 -6.95 -0.17 11.50
CA LEU A 26 -7.65 -1.43 11.16
C LEU A 26 -8.98 -1.55 11.91
N GLU A 27 -9.00 -1.23 13.20
CA GLU A 27 -10.21 -1.26 14.03
C GLU A 27 -11.30 -0.34 13.51
N LEU A 28 -10.95 0.86 13.00
CA LEU A 28 -11.91 1.76 12.37
C LEU A 28 -12.63 1.09 11.19
N PHE A 29 -11.88 0.40 10.32
CA PHE A 29 -12.48 -0.34 9.20
C PHE A 29 -13.37 -1.49 9.71
N GLN A 30 -12.87 -2.31 10.63
CA GLN A 30 -13.63 -3.44 11.18
C GLN A 30 -14.94 -2.97 11.82
N LYS A 31 -14.91 -1.87 12.58
CA LYS A 31 -16.09 -1.26 13.20
C LYS A 31 -17.08 -0.74 12.15
N ALA A 32 -16.60 0.00 11.16
CA ALA A 32 -17.47 0.64 10.16
C ALA A 32 -18.21 -0.37 9.27
N PHE A 33 -17.60 -1.54 9.00
CA PHE A 33 -18.21 -2.61 8.20
C PHE A 33 -18.87 -3.71 9.04
N SER A 34 -18.96 -3.58 10.38
CA SER A 34 -19.44 -4.63 11.29
C SER A 34 -20.87 -5.10 11.04
N THR A 35 -21.70 -4.31 10.34
CA THR A 35 -23.10 -4.63 10.02
C THR A 35 -23.27 -5.57 8.83
N VAL A 36 -22.20 -5.86 8.08
CA VAL A 36 -22.22 -6.72 6.89
C VAL A 36 -21.08 -7.73 6.91
N PRO A 37 -21.23 -8.89 6.26
CA PRO A 37 -20.09 -9.80 6.08
C PRO A 37 -18.97 -9.12 5.34
N HIS A 38 -17.78 -9.02 5.94
CA HIS A 38 -16.63 -8.34 5.35
C HIS A 38 -15.30 -8.98 5.70
N LEU A 39 -14.25 -8.61 4.98
CA LEU A 39 -12.85 -8.90 5.27
C LEU A 39 -11.99 -7.71 4.84
N ILE A 40 -11.18 -7.21 5.75
CA ILE A 40 -10.20 -6.18 5.45
C ILE A 40 -8.91 -6.85 5.00
N CYS A 41 -8.60 -6.77 3.70
CA CYS A 41 -7.42 -7.32 3.06
C CYS A 41 -6.36 -6.23 2.96
N TYR A 42 -5.40 -6.19 3.88
CA TYR A 42 -4.33 -5.19 3.85
C TYR A 42 -3.53 -5.28 2.55
N ALA A 43 -3.40 -4.16 1.81
CA ALA A 43 -2.60 -4.10 0.59
C ALA A 43 -1.10 -4.09 0.92
N VAL A 44 -0.44 -5.26 0.76
CA VAL A 44 0.96 -5.51 1.15
C VAL A 44 1.94 -4.55 0.48
N LYS A 45 1.65 -4.16 -0.77
CA LYS A 45 2.43 -3.18 -1.55
C LYS A 45 2.64 -1.84 -0.84
N ALA A 46 1.75 -1.45 0.07
CA ALA A 46 1.90 -0.20 0.81
C ALA A 46 3.08 -0.25 1.79
N ASN A 47 3.23 -1.34 2.52
CA ASN A 47 4.37 -1.63 3.39
C ASN A 47 4.44 -3.13 3.68
N SER A 48 5.43 -3.80 3.14
CA SER A 48 5.59 -5.26 3.19
C SER A 48 6.39 -5.77 4.40
N SER A 49 6.61 -4.94 5.43
CA SER A 49 7.36 -5.35 6.65
C SER A 49 6.72 -6.57 7.31
N LEU A 50 7.50 -7.62 7.56
CA LEU A 50 7.04 -8.85 8.21
C LEU A 50 6.42 -8.58 9.59
N ALA A 51 6.94 -7.59 10.33
CA ALA A 51 6.41 -7.24 11.64
C ALA A 51 5.00 -6.62 11.55
N ILE A 52 4.75 -5.78 10.54
CA ILE A 52 3.43 -5.20 10.29
C ILE A 52 2.48 -6.29 9.81
N LEU A 53 2.89 -7.15 8.86
CA LEU A 53 2.06 -8.26 8.38
C LEU A 53 1.68 -9.20 9.53
N LYS A 54 2.65 -9.58 10.38
CA LYS A 54 2.39 -10.43 11.56
C LYS A 54 1.37 -9.81 12.51
N MET A 55 1.51 -8.52 12.77
CA MET A 55 0.60 -7.77 13.64
C MET A 55 -0.83 -7.71 13.07
N LEU A 56 -0.98 -7.49 11.78
CA LEU A 56 -2.27 -7.43 11.10
C LEU A 56 -2.91 -8.83 10.99
N ALA A 57 -2.12 -9.87 10.67
CA ALA A 57 -2.58 -11.26 10.65
C ALA A 57 -3.18 -11.68 12.01
N ALA A 58 -2.49 -11.35 13.10
CA ALA A 58 -2.95 -11.65 14.47
C ALA A 58 -4.26 -10.92 14.85
N ARG A 59 -4.62 -9.86 14.12
CA ARG A 59 -5.88 -9.11 14.27
C ARG A 59 -6.96 -9.54 13.28
N GLY A 60 -6.76 -10.66 12.58
CA GLY A 60 -7.73 -11.23 11.64
C GLY A 60 -7.79 -10.56 10.27
N ALA A 61 -6.87 -9.67 9.94
CA ALA A 61 -6.79 -9.09 8.61
C ALA A 61 -6.50 -10.17 7.54
N GLY A 62 -7.07 -9.99 6.34
CA GLY A 62 -6.60 -10.61 5.11
C GLY A 62 -5.51 -9.77 4.46
N PHE A 63 -5.07 -10.20 3.27
CA PHE A 63 -4.01 -9.52 2.54
C PHE A 63 -4.35 -9.43 1.05
N ASP A 64 -4.19 -8.25 0.47
CA ASP A 64 -4.13 -8.04 -0.98
C ASP A 64 -2.66 -8.05 -1.39
N ILE A 65 -2.31 -8.99 -2.26
CA ILE A 65 -0.96 -9.18 -2.80
C ILE A 65 -0.95 -8.96 -4.31
N VAL A 66 0.20 -8.59 -4.85
CA VAL A 66 0.39 -8.34 -6.29
C VAL A 66 1.58 -9.09 -6.88
N SER A 67 2.21 -9.97 -6.10
CA SER A 67 3.32 -10.83 -6.54
C SER A 67 3.47 -12.07 -5.66
N GLY A 68 4.17 -13.09 -6.17
CA GLY A 68 4.57 -14.26 -5.40
C GLY A 68 5.46 -13.90 -4.21
N GLY A 69 6.32 -12.88 -4.35
CA GLY A 69 7.17 -12.41 -3.25
C GLY A 69 6.36 -11.83 -2.07
N GLU A 70 5.24 -11.15 -2.36
CA GLU A 70 4.34 -10.70 -1.30
C GLU A 70 3.60 -11.87 -0.65
N LEU A 71 3.22 -12.91 -1.41
CA LEU A 71 2.65 -14.13 -0.86
C LEU A 71 3.63 -14.82 0.09
N GLU A 72 4.89 -14.99 -0.31
CA GLU A 72 5.93 -15.56 0.55
C GLU A 72 6.10 -14.79 1.85
N ARG A 73 6.01 -13.47 1.83
CA ARG A 73 6.03 -12.66 3.05
C ARG A 73 4.85 -12.95 3.98
N VAL A 74 3.64 -13.09 3.44
CA VAL A 74 2.46 -13.45 4.22
C VAL A 74 2.61 -14.84 4.81
N LEU A 75 3.02 -15.84 4.02
CA LEU A 75 3.23 -17.22 4.46
C LEU A 75 4.36 -17.35 5.51
N ALA A 76 5.37 -16.49 5.45
CA ALA A 76 6.46 -16.45 6.42
C ALA A 76 6.01 -16.00 7.83
N VAL A 77 4.94 -15.22 7.92
CA VAL A 77 4.42 -14.73 9.21
C VAL A 77 3.24 -15.55 9.73
N ASP A 78 2.38 -16.05 8.82
CA ASP A 78 1.22 -16.88 9.16
C ASP A 78 0.77 -17.69 7.93
N ARG A 79 1.04 -18.98 7.92
CA ARG A 79 0.60 -19.86 6.83
C ARG A 79 -0.91 -19.96 6.72
N GLY A 80 -1.63 -19.88 7.84
CA GLY A 80 -3.10 -19.90 7.87
C GLY A 80 -3.73 -18.65 7.27
N ALA A 81 -2.98 -17.54 7.18
CA ALA A 81 -3.46 -16.33 6.51
C ALA A 81 -3.65 -16.50 5.00
N ALA A 82 -3.11 -17.56 4.37
CA ALA A 82 -3.34 -17.86 2.96
C ALA A 82 -4.84 -17.88 2.61
N GLU A 83 -5.68 -18.45 3.47
CA GLU A 83 -7.14 -18.52 3.28
C GLU A 83 -7.84 -17.15 3.30
N ARG A 84 -7.09 -16.08 3.60
CA ARG A 84 -7.54 -14.68 3.62
C ARG A 84 -6.76 -13.80 2.64
N VAL A 85 -6.05 -14.42 1.67
CA VAL A 85 -5.28 -13.71 0.65
C VAL A 85 -6.07 -13.53 -0.63
N VAL A 86 -6.08 -12.31 -1.16
CA VAL A 86 -6.54 -11.96 -2.52
C VAL A 86 -5.31 -11.66 -3.37
N PHE A 87 -5.22 -12.25 -4.57
CA PHE A 87 -4.11 -12.03 -5.47
C PHE A 87 -4.53 -11.16 -6.65
N SER A 88 -4.16 -9.89 -6.59
CA SER A 88 -4.42 -8.86 -7.60
C SER A 88 -3.21 -8.66 -8.52
N GLY A 89 -3.31 -7.72 -9.48
CA GLY A 89 -2.20 -7.36 -10.38
C GLY A 89 -2.25 -8.04 -11.74
N ILE A 90 -1.78 -7.33 -12.77
CA ILE A 90 -1.92 -7.65 -14.21
C ILE A 90 -0.89 -8.65 -14.75
N GLY A 91 0.10 -9.00 -13.98
CA GLY A 91 1.28 -9.74 -14.48
C GLY A 91 1.58 -11.00 -13.69
N LYS A 92 0.57 -11.72 -13.18
CA LYS A 92 0.76 -12.98 -12.47
C LYS A 92 1.39 -14.02 -13.40
N THR A 93 2.53 -14.55 -13.01
CA THR A 93 3.26 -15.59 -13.75
C THR A 93 2.79 -16.99 -13.37
N ALA A 94 3.04 -17.98 -14.23
CA ALA A 94 2.70 -19.37 -13.95
C ALA A 94 3.30 -19.90 -12.62
N PRO A 95 4.58 -19.64 -12.28
CA PRO A 95 5.12 -20.03 -10.99
C PRO A 95 4.41 -19.39 -9.79
N GLU A 96 4.03 -18.10 -9.89
CA GLU A 96 3.29 -17.40 -8.82
C GLU A 96 1.86 -17.93 -8.66
N MET A 97 1.19 -18.24 -9.77
CA MET A 97 -0.11 -18.92 -9.74
C MET A 97 0.00 -20.30 -9.08
N ASP A 98 1.04 -21.08 -9.41
CA ASP A 98 1.29 -22.38 -8.80
C ASP A 98 1.51 -22.28 -7.28
N LEU A 99 2.29 -21.29 -6.84
CA LEU A 99 2.51 -21.04 -5.42
C LEU A 99 1.19 -20.72 -4.71
N ALA A 100 0.40 -19.82 -5.28
CA ALA A 100 -0.89 -19.40 -4.73
C ALA A 100 -1.92 -20.53 -4.70
N LEU A 101 -1.99 -21.35 -5.76
CA LEU A 101 -2.84 -22.54 -5.83
C LEU A 101 -2.47 -23.58 -4.77
N ARG A 102 -1.16 -23.81 -4.54
CA ARG A 102 -0.69 -24.73 -3.49
C ARG A 102 -0.96 -24.19 -2.10
N ALA A 103 -0.80 -22.89 -1.90
CA ALA A 103 -1.10 -22.21 -0.63
C ALA A 103 -2.60 -22.18 -0.31
N GLY A 104 -3.48 -22.35 -1.31
CA GLY A 104 -4.94 -22.34 -1.12
C GLY A 104 -5.49 -20.96 -0.80
N ILE A 105 -5.04 -19.93 -1.50
CA ILE A 105 -5.48 -18.54 -1.27
C ILE A 105 -7.01 -18.38 -1.42
N LEU A 106 -7.54 -17.30 -0.86
CA LEU A 106 -8.97 -17.01 -0.90
C LEU A 106 -9.47 -16.78 -2.32
N LEU A 107 -8.81 -15.93 -3.11
CA LEU A 107 -9.33 -15.43 -4.37
C LEU A 107 -8.20 -14.95 -5.30
N PHE A 108 -8.33 -15.24 -6.60
CA PHE A 108 -7.56 -14.63 -7.67
C PHE A 108 -8.38 -13.52 -8.32
N ASN A 109 -7.89 -12.28 -8.28
CA ASN A 109 -8.44 -11.17 -9.03
C ASN A 109 -7.81 -11.17 -10.43
N VAL A 110 -8.53 -11.71 -11.41
CA VAL A 110 -8.08 -11.90 -12.79
C VAL A 110 -8.32 -10.63 -13.60
N GLU A 111 -7.33 -10.19 -14.35
CA GLU A 111 -7.33 -8.90 -15.03
C GLU A 111 -7.30 -8.99 -16.57
N SER A 112 -7.26 -10.22 -17.14
CA SER A 112 -7.32 -10.43 -18.59
C SER A 112 -7.82 -11.83 -18.93
N GLU A 113 -8.23 -12.01 -20.20
CA GLU A 113 -8.63 -13.30 -20.75
C GLU A 113 -7.48 -14.30 -20.75
N GLY A 114 -6.30 -13.88 -21.22
CA GLY A 114 -5.10 -14.74 -21.24
C GLY A 114 -4.65 -15.16 -19.85
N GLU A 115 -4.83 -14.30 -18.84
CA GLU A 115 -4.59 -14.66 -17.44
C GLU A 115 -5.58 -15.73 -16.96
N LEU A 116 -6.86 -15.62 -17.32
CA LEU A 116 -7.89 -16.60 -16.98
C LEU A 116 -7.57 -17.96 -17.57
N GLU A 117 -7.14 -17.99 -18.83
CA GLU A 117 -6.74 -19.21 -19.55
C GLU A 117 -5.51 -19.85 -18.90
N LEU A 118 -4.48 -19.08 -18.62
CA LEU A 118 -3.28 -19.56 -17.92
C LEU A 118 -3.61 -20.12 -16.55
N LEU A 119 -4.42 -19.40 -15.76
CA LEU A 119 -4.84 -19.88 -14.43
C LEU A 119 -5.62 -21.18 -14.52
N SER A 120 -6.49 -21.34 -15.53
CA SER A 120 -7.23 -22.58 -15.79
C SER A 120 -6.29 -23.76 -16.09
N GLU A 121 -5.28 -23.53 -16.94
CA GLU A 121 -4.25 -24.53 -17.25
C GLU A 121 -3.47 -24.93 -15.99
N ARG A 122 -2.99 -23.93 -15.20
CA ARG A 122 -2.22 -24.21 -13.98
C ARG A 122 -3.05 -24.96 -12.93
N ALA A 123 -4.29 -24.54 -12.73
CA ALA A 123 -5.22 -25.19 -11.82
C ALA A 123 -5.50 -26.66 -12.23
N ALA A 124 -5.69 -26.92 -13.52
CA ALA A 124 -5.87 -28.27 -14.06
C ALA A 124 -4.62 -29.12 -13.82
N LYS A 125 -3.44 -28.61 -14.16
CA LYS A 125 -2.14 -29.31 -13.98
C LYS A 125 -1.89 -29.70 -12.52
N LEU A 126 -2.25 -28.83 -11.57
CA LEU A 126 -2.08 -29.07 -10.16
C LEU A 126 -3.27 -29.83 -9.52
N ARG A 127 -4.34 -30.11 -10.29
CA ARG A 127 -5.60 -30.67 -9.80
C ARG A 127 -6.17 -29.89 -8.60
N ARG A 128 -6.06 -28.56 -8.65
CA ARG A 128 -6.57 -27.61 -7.65
C ARG A 128 -7.68 -26.77 -8.24
N ARG A 129 -8.67 -26.40 -7.44
CA ARG A 129 -9.68 -25.42 -7.86
C ARG A 129 -9.22 -24.02 -7.48
N ALA A 130 -9.32 -23.09 -8.42
CA ALA A 130 -9.06 -21.66 -8.21
C ALA A 130 -10.39 -20.91 -8.09
N ARG A 131 -10.61 -20.23 -6.97
CA ARG A 131 -11.69 -19.24 -6.85
C ARG A 131 -11.25 -17.96 -7.56
N VAL A 132 -12.09 -17.47 -8.47
CA VAL A 132 -11.76 -16.31 -9.30
C VAL A 132 -12.79 -15.21 -9.15
N ALA A 133 -12.29 -13.97 -9.15
CA ALA A 133 -13.05 -12.76 -9.40
C ALA A 133 -12.45 -12.08 -10.63
N LEU A 134 -13.28 -11.69 -11.59
CA LEU A 134 -12.80 -10.82 -12.66
C LEU A 134 -12.74 -9.38 -12.13
N ARG A 135 -11.57 -8.76 -12.26
CA ARG A 135 -11.44 -7.33 -11.98
C ARG A 135 -11.98 -6.55 -13.19
N VAL A 136 -13.03 -5.80 -12.95
CA VAL A 136 -13.71 -5.03 -13.99
C VAL A 136 -13.42 -3.54 -13.87
N ASN A 137 -13.40 -2.85 -15.02
CA ASN A 137 -13.36 -1.42 -15.08
C ASN A 137 -14.79 -0.88 -15.04
N PRO A 138 -15.17 -0.18 -13.95
CA PRO A 138 -16.52 0.32 -13.80
C PRO A 138 -16.77 1.58 -14.61
N ASP A 139 -15.74 2.17 -15.26
CA ASP A 139 -15.82 3.43 -16.00
C ASP A 139 -16.34 4.58 -15.10
N VAL A 140 -15.78 4.67 -13.90
CA VAL A 140 -16.06 5.71 -12.90
C VAL A 140 -14.87 6.63 -12.80
N PHE A 141 -15.09 7.92 -12.97
CA PHE A 141 -14.05 8.92 -12.75
C PHE A 141 -13.85 9.16 -11.26
N ALA A 142 -12.60 9.12 -10.82
CA ALA A 142 -12.19 9.54 -9.49
C ALA A 142 -11.05 10.55 -9.62
N GLU A 143 -11.21 11.70 -8.98
CA GLU A 143 -10.18 12.74 -8.98
C GLU A 143 -8.97 12.28 -8.18
N THR A 144 -7.87 12.00 -8.88
CA THR A 144 -6.61 11.53 -8.28
C THR A 144 -5.43 11.82 -9.23
N HIS A 145 -4.19 11.67 -8.75
CA HIS A 145 -3.01 11.89 -9.57
C HIS A 145 -2.99 10.92 -10.78
N PRO A 146 -2.66 11.37 -12.00
CA PRO A 146 -2.72 10.55 -13.22
C PRO A 146 -2.01 9.20 -13.12
N TYR A 147 -0.86 9.13 -12.42
CA TYR A 147 -0.08 7.89 -12.26
C TYR A 147 -0.71 6.85 -11.31
N ILE A 148 -1.73 7.22 -10.53
CA ILE A 148 -2.39 6.34 -9.54
C ILE A 148 -3.89 6.18 -9.78
N SER A 149 -4.42 6.68 -10.89
CA SER A 149 -5.78 6.42 -11.39
C SER A 149 -5.84 5.04 -12.06
N THR A 150 -6.90 4.26 -11.85
CA THR A 150 -7.02 2.88 -12.38
C THR A 150 -8.42 2.50 -12.89
N GLY A 151 -9.40 3.38 -12.79
CA GLY A 151 -10.82 3.05 -13.03
C GLY A 151 -11.37 3.38 -14.42
N MET A 152 -10.56 3.95 -15.33
CA MET A 152 -11.01 4.36 -16.67
C MET A 152 -10.75 3.31 -17.75
N ARG A 153 -11.48 3.37 -18.87
CA ARG A 153 -11.44 2.39 -19.97
C ARG A 153 -10.04 2.14 -20.57
N GLU A 154 -9.21 3.16 -20.67
CA GLU A 154 -7.90 3.11 -21.33
C GLU A 154 -6.74 2.77 -20.39
N HIS A 155 -7.03 2.29 -19.18
CA HIS A 155 -5.99 1.90 -18.24
C HIS A 155 -5.56 0.44 -18.48
N LYS A 156 -4.30 0.15 -18.13
CA LYS A 156 -3.75 -1.22 -18.25
C LYS A 156 -4.42 -2.25 -17.33
N PHE A 157 -5.26 -1.83 -16.39
CA PHE A 157 -5.87 -2.67 -15.36
C PHE A 157 -7.28 -3.09 -15.72
N GLY A 158 -7.64 -4.33 -15.36
CA GLY A 158 -8.98 -4.85 -15.40
C GLY A 158 -9.54 -5.14 -16.79
N ILE A 159 -10.74 -5.64 -16.81
CA ILE A 159 -11.51 -6.06 -18.00
C ILE A 159 -12.71 -5.12 -18.16
N GLU A 160 -13.08 -4.84 -19.38
CA GLU A 160 -14.33 -4.11 -19.67
C GLU A 160 -15.53 -4.84 -19.04
N ILE A 161 -16.34 -4.11 -18.24
CA ILE A 161 -17.44 -4.72 -17.47
C ILE A 161 -18.42 -5.48 -18.36
N ALA A 162 -18.65 -5.00 -19.60
CA ALA A 162 -19.54 -5.64 -20.58
C ALA A 162 -19.04 -7.04 -21.02
N ARG A 163 -17.72 -7.30 -20.96
CA ARG A 163 -17.13 -8.58 -21.34
C ARG A 163 -17.16 -9.62 -20.22
N ALA A 164 -17.35 -9.20 -18.99
CA ALA A 164 -17.22 -10.07 -17.82
C ALA A 164 -18.13 -11.30 -17.88
N ARG A 165 -19.43 -11.15 -18.23
CA ARG A 165 -20.38 -12.26 -18.31
C ARG A 165 -19.95 -13.33 -19.32
N ALA A 166 -19.42 -12.93 -20.48
CA ALA A 166 -18.94 -13.87 -21.50
C ALA A 166 -17.72 -14.66 -21.01
N LEU A 167 -16.81 -14.01 -20.28
CA LEU A 167 -15.62 -14.65 -19.71
C LEU A 167 -15.97 -15.62 -18.58
N TYR A 168 -16.92 -15.29 -17.73
CA TYR A 168 -17.37 -16.23 -16.67
C TYR A 168 -17.96 -17.50 -17.25
N ARG A 169 -18.72 -17.44 -18.36
CA ARG A 169 -19.26 -18.63 -19.06
C ARG A 169 -18.17 -19.55 -19.61
N ARG A 170 -16.96 -19.00 -19.88
CA ARG A 170 -15.79 -19.77 -20.36
C ARG A 170 -14.93 -20.34 -19.23
N ALA A 171 -15.27 -20.06 -17.96
CA ALA A 171 -14.53 -20.60 -16.84
C ALA A 171 -14.52 -22.13 -16.88
N GLY A 172 -13.33 -22.71 -16.96
CA GLY A 172 -13.12 -24.15 -17.06
C GLY A 172 -13.43 -24.86 -15.73
N LYS A 173 -13.48 -26.21 -15.79
CA LYS A 173 -13.82 -27.09 -14.64
C LYS A 173 -13.06 -26.79 -13.34
N TYR A 174 -11.82 -26.31 -13.44
CA TYR A 174 -10.97 -26.02 -12.30
C TYR A 174 -11.03 -24.57 -11.83
N LEU A 175 -11.80 -23.72 -12.52
CA LEU A 175 -12.08 -22.36 -12.08
C LEU A 175 -13.46 -22.27 -11.43
N GLU A 176 -13.54 -21.57 -10.33
CA GLU A 176 -14.78 -21.31 -9.61
C GLU A 176 -15.07 -19.81 -9.65
N PRO A 177 -16.03 -19.35 -10.49
CA PRO A 177 -16.52 -17.98 -10.44
C PRO A 177 -17.09 -17.67 -9.05
N ALA A 178 -16.31 -16.96 -8.23
CA ALA A 178 -16.63 -16.75 -6.81
C ALA A 178 -16.89 -15.29 -6.45
N GLY A 179 -16.39 -14.34 -7.24
CA GLY A 179 -16.50 -12.91 -6.93
C GLY A 179 -16.44 -12.03 -8.16
N VAL A 180 -16.58 -10.74 -7.94
CA VAL A 180 -16.25 -9.64 -8.88
C VAL A 180 -15.37 -8.66 -8.14
N SER A 181 -14.31 -8.16 -8.79
CA SER A 181 -13.38 -7.20 -8.20
C SER A 181 -13.39 -5.87 -8.96
N VAL A 182 -13.17 -4.78 -8.23
CA VAL A 182 -12.98 -3.43 -8.77
C VAL A 182 -11.95 -2.66 -7.97
N HIS A 183 -11.16 -1.83 -8.64
CA HIS A 183 -10.27 -0.88 -7.98
C HIS A 183 -10.15 0.38 -8.84
N ILE A 184 -10.61 1.53 -8.32
CA ILE A 184 -10.79 2.77 -9.10
C ILE A 184 -9.63 3.76 -8.97
N GLY A 185 -8.65 3.50 -8.09
CA GLY A 185 -7.50 4.38 -7.93
C GLY A 185 -6.95 4.41 -6.50
N SER A 186 -6.06 5.35 -6.25
CA SER A 186 -5.44 5.57 -4.95
C SER A 186 -5.49 7.03 -4.56
N GLN A 187 -5.50 7.33 -3.26
CA GLN A 187 -5.57 8.68 -2.70
C GLN A 187 -6.89 9.40 -3.08
N ILE A 188 -7.99 8.67 -3.16
CA ILE A 188 -9.33 9.21 -3.42
C ILE A 188 -9.90 9.72 -2.10
N ARG A 189 -10.34 10.97 -2.07
CA ARG A 189 -10.80 11.64 -0.85
C ARG A 189 -12.33 11.66 -0.73
N ALA A 190 -13.05 11.64 -1.83
CA ALA A 190 -14.50 11.59 -1.89
C ALA A 190 -15.01 10.14 -1.77
N ALA A 191 -16.16 9.93 -1.14
CA ALA A 191 -16.77 8.61 -0.99
C ALA A 191 -17.63 8.21 -2.20
N GLU A 192 -18.18 9.18 -2.92
CA GLU A 192 -19.12 9.01 -4.01
C GLU A 192 -18.61 8.11 -5.15
N PRO A 193 -17.34 8.25 -5.65
CA PRO A 193 -16.82 7.37 -6.69
C PRO A 193 -16.79 5.90 -6.27
N PHE A 194 -16.52 5.62 -4.99
CA PHE A 194 -16.53 4.26 -4.46
C PHE A 194 -17.94 3.68 -4.46
N GLY A 195 -18.94 4.46 -4.02
CA GLY A 195 -20.34 4.06 -4.05
C GLY A 195 -20.82 3.76 -5.49
N ALA A 196 -20.50 4.64 -6.44
CA ALA A 196 -20.85 4.45 -7.85
C ALA A 196 -20.20 3.19 -8.45
N ALA A 197 -18.95 2.91 -8.12
CA ALA A 197 -18.29 1.69 -8.56
C ALA A 197 -18.91 0.42 -7.94
N ALA A 198 -19.21 0.46 -6.64
CA ALA A 198 -19.85 -0.64 -5.93
C ALA A 198 -21.24 -0.96 -6.49
N GLU A 199 -22.04 0.06 -6.86
CA GLU A 199 -23.34 -0.13 -7.49
C GLU A 199 -23.24 -0.85 -8.84
N ARG A 200 -22.26 -0.47 -9.69
CA ARG A 200 -22.03 -1.16 -10.97
C ARG A 200 -21.60 -2.62 -10.78
N VAL A 201 -20.75 -2.89 -9.80
CA VAL A 201 -20.36 -4.25 -9.42
C VAL A 201 -21.55 -5.04 -8.90
N ALA A 202 -22.39 -4.45 -8.04
CA ALA A 202 -23.59 -5.11 -7.50
C ALA A 202 -24.56 -5.53 -8.63
N ARG A 203 -24.79 -4.65 -9.63
CA ARG A 203 -25.58 -5.00 -10.81
C ARG A 203 -24.99 -6.20 -11.57
N LEU A 204 -23.70 -6.19 -11.83
CA LEU A 204 -23.01 -7.32 -12.49
C LEU A 204 -23.13 -8.62 -11.68
N VAL A 205 -22.97 -8.56 -10.36
CA VAL A 205 -23.14 -9.73 -9.47
C VAL A 205 -24.55 -10.28 -9.59
N ALA A 206 -25.59 -9.42 -9.60
CA ALA A 206 -26.98 -9.85 -9.77
C ALA A 206 -27.21 -10.53 -11.14
N GLU A 207 -26.57 -10.04 -12.20
CA GLU A 207 -26.64 -10.65 -13.53
C GLU A 207 -25.93 -12.01 -13.57
N LEU A 208 -24.73 -12.12 -13.01
CA LEU A 208 -23.96 -13.36 -12.95
C LEU A 208 -24.69 -14.43 -12.15
N ARG A 209 -25.38 -14.06 -11.06
CA ARG A 209 -26.21 -14.99 -10.28
C ARG A 209 -27.42 -15.48 -11.09
N ARG A 210 -28.05 -14.62 -11.88
CA ARG A 210 -29.10 -15.04 -12.84
C ARG A 210 -28.57 -15.97 -13.93
N ASP A 211 -27.30 -15.83 -14.33
CA ASP A 211 -26.62 -16.74 -15.24
C ASP A 211 -26.22 -18.09 -14.57
N GLY A 212 -26.49 -18.27 -13.28
CA GLY A 212 -26.24 -19.50 -12.53
C GLY A 212 -24.90 -19.56 -11.80
N HIS A 213 -24.13 -18.46 -11.75
CA HIS A 213 -22.86 -18.41 -11.03
C HIS A 213 -23.07 -18.12 -9.54
N ALA A 214 -22.39 -18.90 -8.66
CA ALA A 214 -22.47 -18.75 -7.21
C ALA A 214 -21.51 -17.64 -6.71
N ILE A 215 -21.76 -16.38 -7.07
CA ILE A 215 -20.94 -15.25 -6.66
C ILE A 215 -21.15 -14.96 -5.17
N ARG A 216 -20.06 -15.02 -4.39
CA ARG A 216 -20.05 -14.85 -2.92
C ARG A 216 -19.24 -13.63 -2.46
N TYR A 217 -18.36 -13.09 -3.31
CA TYR A 217 -17.46 -12.01 -2.95
C TYR A 217 -17.68 -10.81 -3.85
N MET A 218 -17.70 -9.62 -3.23
CA MET A 218 -17.54 -8.35 -3.91
C MET A 218 -16.26 -7.72 -3.38
N ASP A 219 -15.20 -7.76 -4.18
CA ASP A 219 -13.96 -7.10 -3.86
C ASP A 219 -14.02 -5.65 -4.38
N LEU A 220 -14.15 -4.72 -3.46
CA LEU A 220 -14.34 -3.29 -3.74
C LEU A 220 -13.01 -2.53 -3.75
N GLY A 221 -11.90 -3.26 -3.66
CA GLY A 221 -10.57 -2.70 -3.72
C GLY A 221 -10.21 -1.81 -2.53
N GLY A 222 -9.20 -1.00 -2.75
CA GLY A 222 -8.76 0.02 -1.81
C GLY A 222 -8.91 1.42 -2.40
N GLY A 223 -7.98 2.29 -2.01
CA GLY A 223 -7.88 3.62 -2.63
C GLY A 223 -8.26 4.78 -1.72
N LEU A 224 -8.90 4.53 -0.57
CA LEU A 224 -9.23 5.58 0.39
C LEU A 224 -7.96 6.35 0.80
N GLY A 225 -8.01 7.67 0.58
CA GLY A 225 -6.91 8.58 0.81
C GLY A 225 -6.80 9.07 2.25
N ILE A 226 -5.66 9.73 2.53
CA ILE A 226 -5.41 10.47 3.76
C ILE A 226 -5.16 11.94 3.45
N GLU A 227 -5.14 12.79 4.48
CA GLU A 227 -4.62 14.15 4.38
C GLU A 227 -3.14 14.16 4.78
N TYR A 228 -2.29 14.72 3.90
CA TYR A 228 -0.86 14.87 4.14
C TYR A 228 -0.47 16.25 4.68
N HIS A 229 -1.36 17.24 4.56
CA HIS A 229 -1.14 18.60 5.05
C HIS A 229 -1.66 18.72 6.47
N ALA A 230 -0.76 18.91 7.43
CA ALA A 230 -1.10 18.96 8.86
C ALA A 230 -2.06 20.11 9.23
N GLU A 231 -2.06 21.20 8.44
CA GLU A 231 -2.95 22.33 8.64
C GLU A 231 -4.39 22.09 8.17
N ARG A 232 -4.66 21.00 7.44
CA ARG A 232 -5.99 20.65 6.96
C ARG A 232 -6.66 19.67 7.92
N PRO A 233 -7.93 19.90 8.28
CA PRO A 233 -8.64 19.00 9.18
C PRO A 233 -8.80 17.62 8.52
N PHE A 234 -8.53 16.58 9.29
CA PHE A 234 -8.71 15.20 8.89
C PHE A 234 -9.18 14.34 10.06
N ASP A 235 -10.42 13.88 9.96
CA ASP A 235 -10.99 12.92 10.89
C ASP A 235 -11.04 11.53 10.23
N PRO A 236 -10.15 10.61 10.64
CA PRO A 236 -10.08 9.28 10.04
C PRO A 236 -11.32 8.41 10.34
N GLU A 237 -11.97 8.57 11.51
CA GLU A 237 -13.16 7.80 11.85
C GLU A 237 -14.35 8.25 11.00
N ALA A 238 -14.57 9.56 10.88
CA ALA A 238 -15.59 10.09 9.98
C ALA A 238 -15.35 9.66 8.53
N LYS A 239 -14.10 9.70 8.06
CA LYS A 239 -13.77 9.33 6.68
C LYS A 239 -14.02 7.84 6.39
N VAL A 240 -13.68 6.94 7.29
CA VAL A 240 -13.96 5.51 7.14
C VAL A 240 -15.46 5.24 7.22
N ARG A 241 -16.19 5.97 8.07
CA ARG A 241 -17.65 5.85 8.16
C ARG A 241 -18.34 6.26 6.85
N GLU A 242 -18.03 7.45 6.31
CA GLU A 242 -18.56 7.90 5.00
C GLU A 242 -18.28 6.88 3.89
N TYR A 243 -17.06 6.36 3.84
CA TYR A 243 -16.64 5.33 2.89
C TYR A 243 -17.47 4.05 3.06
N ALA A 244 -17.62 3.56 4.28
CA ALA A 244 -18.39 2.34 4.56
C ALA A 244 -19.87 2.52 4.24
N GLU A 245 -20.49 3.63 4.62
CA GLU A 245 -21.89 3.95 4.31
C GLU A 245 -22.15 3.93 2.80
N ALA A 246 -21.29 4.56 2.00
CA ALA A 246 -21.41 4.58 0.54
C ALA A 246 -21.32 3.16 -0.07
N LEU A 247 -20.38 2.34 0.39
CA LEU A 247 -20.19 0.98 -0.12
C LEU A 247 -21.32 0.02 0.32
N ILE A 248 -21.72 0.07 1.58
CA ILE A 248 -22.77 -0.79 2.14
C ILE A 248 -24.11 -0.48 1.46
N ALA A 249 -24.46 0.80 1.32
CA ALA A 249 -25.68 1.21 0.65
C ALA A 249 -25.74 0.71 -0.80
N SER A 250 -24.63 0.83 -1.53
CA SER A 250 -24.55 0.40 -2.94
C SER A 250 -24.56 -1.14 -3.07
N ALA A 251 -23.99 -1.86 -2.12
CA ALA A 251 -23.98 -3.33 -2.11
C ALA A 251 -25.29 -3.94 -1.61
N ALA A 252 -26.16 -3.18 -0.97
CA ALA A 252 -27.42 -3.68 -0.36
C ALA A 252 -28.39 -4.36 -1.35
N ALA A 253 -28.27 -4.05 -2.65
CA ALA A 253 -29.04 -4.69 -3.71
C ALA A 253 -28.70 -6.19 -3.91
N VAL A 254 -27.57 -6.66 -3.37
CA VAL A 254 -27.09 -8.03 -3.51
C VAL A 254 -26.93 -8.65 -2.12
N LYS A 255 -27.85 -9.55 -1.75
CA LYS A 255 -27.79 -10.24 -0.47
C LYS A 255 -26.71 -11.34 -0.47
N ASP A 256 -26.27 -11.73 0.71
CA ASP A 256 -25.37 -12.88 0.94
C ASP A 256 -24.05 -12.79 0.15
N VAL A 257 -23.47 -11.60 0.09
CA VAL A 257 -22.12 -11.38 -0.40
C VAL A 257 -21.21 -10.94 0.75
N LYS A 258 -19.96 -11.37 0.71
CA LYS A 258 -18.91 -10.87 1.59
C LYS A 258 -18.13 -9.76 0.89
N LEU A 259 -18.08 -8.57 1.50
CA LEU A 259 -17.30 -7.46 1.00
C LEU A 259 -15.82 -7.66 1.33
N LEU A 260 -14.97 -7.53 0.33
CA LEU A 260 -13.52 -7.48 0.50
C LEU A 260 -13.06 -6.05 0.27
N LEU A 261 -12.23 -5.53 1.18
CA LEU A 261 -11.72 -4.15 1.15
C LEU A 261 -10.20 -4.22 1.19
N GLU A 262 -9.51 -3.48 0.32
CA GLU A 262 -8.05 -3.54 0.16
C GLU A 262 -7.34 -2.23 0.64
N PRO A 263 -7.56 -1.75 1.88
CA PRO A 263 -6.88 -0.56 2.34
C PRO A 263 -5.37 -0.82 2.50
N GLY A 264 -4.56 0.07 1.96
CA GLY A 264 -3.11 0.07 2.16
C GLY A 264 -2.67 1.36 2.82
N ARG A 265 -2.62 2.44 2.03
CA ARG A 265 -2.19 3.78 2.47
C ARG A 265 -2.89 4.24 3.76
N PHE A 266 -4.20 4.10 3.84
CA PHE A 266 -4.98 4.57 4.99
C PHE A 266 -4.56 3.92 6.32
N LEU A 267 -4.15 2.65 6.28
CA LEU A 267 -3.75 1.92 7.48
C LEU A 267 -2.36 2.33 7.98
N VAL A 268 -1.41 2.58 7.08
CA VAL A 268 0.00 2.65 7.47
C VAL A 268 0.68 4.00 7.21
N ALA A 269 0.17 4.85 6.31
CA ALA A 269 0.91 6.05 5.90
C ALA A 269 1.20 6.98 7.08
N GLN A 270 0.17 7.39 7.81
CA GLN A 270 0.30 8.30 8.95
C GLN A 270 0.90 7.64 10.21
N ALA A 271 1.05 6.32 10.18
CA ALA A 271 1.75 5.59 11.23
C ALA A 271 3.27 5.66 11.11
N GLY A 272 3.81 6.14 9.99
CA GLY A 272 5.25 6.10 9.72
C GLY A 272 5.89 7.47 9.55
N ALA A 273 7.13 7.57 10.02
CA ALA A 273 8.00 8.72 9.81
C ALA A 273 9.40 8.25 9.37
N LEU A 274 10.03 9.02 8.47
CA LEU A 274 11.44 8.89 8.13
C LEU A 274 12.24 9.93 8.92
N LEU A 275 13.04 9.46 9.87
CA LEU A 275 13.92 10.29 10.67
C LEU A 275 15.25 10.46 9.95
N SER A 276 15.68 11.70 9.78
CA SER A 276 16.92 12.07 9.07
C SER A 276 17.72 13.10 9.85
N ARG A 277 19.02 13.11 9.63
CA ARG A 277 19.94 14.10 10.21
C ARG A 277 20.31 15.15 9.17
N VAL A 278 20.29 16.41 9.57
CA VAL A 278 20.83 17.51 8.78
C VAL A 278 22.36 17.40 8.73
N LEU A 279 22.91 17.21 7.54
CA LEU A 279 24.33 17.16 7.30
C LEU A 279 24.90 18.56 7.16
N TYR A 280 24.28 19.36 6.28
CA TYR A 280 24.72 20.71 5.96
C TYR A 280 23.54 21.64 5.74
N VAL A 281 23.74 22.92 6.01
CA VAL A 281 22.87 24.01 5.57
C VAL A 281 23.73 24.97 4.75
N LYS A 282 23.40 25.15 3.47
CA LYS A 282 24.16 26.05 2.60
C LYS A 282 23.24 27.01 1.87
N LYS A 283 23.78 28.20 1.54
CA LYS A 283 23.10 29.16 0.69
C LYS A 283 23.83 29.22 -0.68
N ASN A 284 23.02 29.20 -1.74
CA ASN A 284 23.51 29.36 -3.10
C ASN A 284 22.58 30.34 -3.83
N GLY A 285 23.10 31.54 -4.13
CA GLY A 285 22.28 32.65 -4.60
C GLY A 285 21.20 33.03 -3.58
N GLN A 286 19.96 33.04 -4.01
CA GLN A 286 18.80 33.30 -3.15
C GLN A 286 18.26 32.09 -2.42
N LYS A 287 18.69 30.87 -2.82
CA LYS A 287 18.17 29.64 -2.25
C LYS A 287 18.98 29.13 -1.07
N THR A 288 18.28 28.66 -0.08
CA THR A 288 18.85 27.92 1.05
C THR A 288 18.56 26.42 0.88
N PHE A 289 19.55 25.58 1.10
CA PHE A 289 19.46 24.13 1.03
C PHE A 289 19.72 23.53 2.40
N VAL A 290 18.81 22.69 2.87
CA VAL A 290 19.00 21.81 4.01
C VAL A 290 19.29 20.41 3.46
N ILE A 291 20.55 19.98 3.56
CA ILE A 291 21.02 18.70 3.05
C ILE A 291 20.94 17.69 4.18
N THR A 292 20.23 16.59 3.97
CA THR A 292 20.00 15.54 4.97
C THR A 292 20.73 14.25 4.59
N ASP A 293 20.86 13.31 5.52
CA ASP A 293 21.44 11.98 5.26
C ASP A 293 20.45 11.01 4.59
N ALA A 294 19.15 11.25 4.67
CA ALA A 294 18.14 10.58 3.84
C ALA A 294 18.11 11.19 2.44
N ALA A 295 17.69 10.38 1.44
CA ALA A 295 17.63 10.80 0.04
C ALA A 295 16.42 10.18 -0.69
N MET A 296 16.27 10.52 -1.98
CA MET A 296 15.22 9.94 -2.82
C MET A 296 15.27 8.40 -2.91
N ASN A 297 16.43 7.80 -2.70
CA ASN A 297 16.56 6.34 -2.61
C ASN A 297 15.87 5.74 -1.38
N ASP A 298 15.69 6.53 -0.31
CA ASP A 298 14.97 6.12 0.89
C ASP A 298 13.46 6.44 0.77
N LEU A 299 13.11 7.59 0.17
CA LEU A 299 11.73 8.05 -0.03
C LEU A 299 11.59 8.72 -1.41
N ILE A 300 11.24 7.94 -2.43
CA ILE A 300 11.14 8.40 -3.83
C ILE A 300 9.92 9.29 -4.10
N ARG A 301 8.87 9.23 -3.24
CA ARG A 301 7.57 9.83 -3.51
C ARG A 301 7.58 11.34 -3.83
N PRO A 302 8.36 12.21 -3.17
CA PRO A 302 8.44 13.60 -3.55
C PRO A 302 9.00 13.80 -4.97
N ALA A 303 10.03 13.06 -5.35
CA ALA A 303 10.63 13.12 -6.67
C ALA A 303 9.72 12.54 -7.77
N LEU A 304 9.07 11.38 -7.51
CA LEU A 304 8.29 10.65 -8.50
C LEU A 304 6.87 11.21 -8.72
N TYR A 305 6.21 11.61 -7.62
CA TYR A 305 4.79 12.01 -7.63
C TYR A 305 4.58 13.46 -7.21
N GLN A 306 5.65 14.22 -6.95
CA GLN A 306 5.57 15.53 -6.30
C GLN A 306 4.77 15.47 -4.97
N ALA A 307 4.84 14.31 -4.31
CA ALA A 307 4.05 14.05 -3.11
C ALA A 307 4.50 14.96 -1.96
N TYR A 308 3.52 15.60 -1.34
CA TYR A 308 3.76 16.37 -0.13
C TYR A 308 4.00 15.43 1.06
N HIS A 309 4.99 15.78 1.87
CA HIS A 309 5.20 15.27 3.21
C HIS A 309 5.50 16.44 4.15
N GLU A 310 4.94 16.41 5.34
CA GLU A 310 5.31 17.38 6.37
C GLU A 310 6.72 17.08 6.87
N ILE A 311 7.54 18.13 7.05
CA ILE A 311 8.92 18.01 7.54
C ILE A 311 9.05 18.87 8.78
N VAL A 312 9.29 18.23 9.92
CA VAL A 312 9.36 18.89 11.22
C VAL A 312 10.71 18.64 11.89
N PRO A 313 11.36 19.67 12.44
CA PRO A 313 12.49 19.47 13.33
C PRO A 313 12.07 18.71 14.60
N VAL A 314 12.83 17.70 15.00
CA VAL A 314 12.51 16.84 16.15
C VAL A 314 12.59 17.62 17.45
N ALA A 315 13.55 18.52 17.58
CA ALA A 315 13.76 19.39 18.73
C ALA A 315 13.45 20.86 18.37
N ALA A 316 12.20 21.15 17.99
CA ALA A 316 11.79 22.53 17.76
C ALA A 316 11.81 23.32 19.07
N ARG A 317 12.64 24.36 19.13
CA ARG A 317 12.68 25.30 20.26
C ARG A 317 11.49 26.26 20.13
N ARG A 318 10.75 26.52 21.21
CA ARG A 318 9.72 27.57 21.21
C ARG A 318 10.33 28.88 20.74
N GLY A 319 9.69 29.53 19.77
CA GLY A 319 10.18 30.80 19.20
C GLY A 319 11.34 30.65 18.18
N SER A 320 11.61 29.44 17.68
CA SER A 320 12.59 29.25 16.60
C SER A 320 12.25 30.14 15.41
N ARG A 321 13.27 30.84 14.88
CA ARG A 321 13.14 31.60 13.63
C ARG A 321 12.73 30.63 12.52
N LYS A 322 11.82 31.05 11.65
CA LYS A 322 11.48 30.34 10.44
C LYS A 322 12.52 30.57 9.36
N MET A 323 12.70 29.58 8.50
CA MET A 323 13.50 29.66 7.28
C MET A 323 12.73 29.07 6.10
N VAL A 324 12.99 29.56 4.90
CA VAL A 324 12.53 28.94 3.67
C VAL A 324 13.72 28.22 3.04
N ALA A 325 13.56 26.93 2.75
CA ALA A 325 14.64 26.11 2.20
C ALA A 325 14.11 24.96 1.30
N ASP A 326 14.96 24.55 0.37
CA ASP A 326 14.83 23.24 -0.28
C ASP A 326 15.43 22.19 0.66
N VAL A 327 14.65 21.16 1.02
CA VAL A 327 15.13 20.02 1.81
C VAL A 327 15.49 18.92 0.84
N VAL A 328 16.79 18.56 0.80
CA VAL A 328 17.38 17.71 -0.24
C VAL A 328 18.22 16.59 0.38
N GLY A 329 18.38 15.50 -0.37
CA GLY A 329 19.28 14.43 -0.02
C GLY A 329 20.67 14.57 -0.66
N PRO A 330 21.57 13.60 -0.44
CA PRO A 330 22.93 13.57 -0.96
C PRO A 330 23.10 12.74 -2.25
N VAL A 331 22.03 12.31 -2.90
CA VAL A 331 22.08 11.60 -4.19
C VAL A 331 22.51 12.58 -5.28
N CYS A 332 23.38 12.11 -6.19
CA CYS A 332 23.94 12.93 -7.26
C CYS A 332 22.94 13.13 -8.40
N GLU A 333 21.80 13.73 -8.08
CA GLU A 333 20.71 14.03 -9.02
C GLU A 333 19.90 15.24 -8.56
N THR A 334 19.52 16.13 -9.50
CA THR A 334 18.70 17.32 -9.21
C THR A 334 17.30 16.97 -8.72
N GLY A 335 16.83 15.77 -9.02
CA GLY A 335 15.55 15.21 -8.55
C GLY A 335 15.56 14.78 -7.08
N ASP A 336 16.70 14.80 -6.39
CA ASP A 336 16.81 14.38 -4.99
C ASP A 336 16.38 15.50 -4.04
N PHE A 337 15.07 15.62 -3.85
CA PHE A 337 14.47 16.56 -2.90
C PHE A 337 13.30 15.92 -2.16
N PHE A 338 13.09 16.35 -0.93
CA PHE A 338 11.90 16.05 -0.13
C PHE A 338 10.89 17.19 -0.17
N ALA A 339 11.36 18.43 -0.26
CA ALA A 339 10.54 19.62 -0.39
C ALA A 339 11.32 20.74 -1.09
N ARG A 340 10.61 21.61 -1.80
CA ARG A 340 11.14 22.83 -2.41
C ARG A 340 10.44 24.04 -1.80
N ASP A 341 11.21 25.12 -1.62
CA ASP A 341 10.74 26.40 -1.08
C ASP A 341 9.86 26.22 0.17
N ARG A 342 10.24 25.26 1.05
CA ARG A 342 9.50 24.91 2.25
C ARG A 342 9.80 25.85 3.40
N GLU A 343 8.74 26.45 3.98
CA GLU A 343 8.85 27.11 5.27
C GLU A 343 8.94 26.06 6.38
N LEU A 344 9.99 26.11 7.18
CA LEU A 344 10.19 25.26 8.36
C LEU A 344 10.93 26.02 9.46
N ALA A 345 10.87 25.51 10.70
CA ALA A 345 11.69 26.08 11.78
C ALA A 345 13.17 25.88 11.46
N ALA A 346 13.98 26.90 11.73
CA ALA A 346 15.41 26.93 11.37
C ALA A 346 16.16 25.76 12.02
N VAL A 347 16.91 25.04 11.20
CA VAL A 347 17.75 23.89 11.58
C VAL A 347 19.23 24.18 11.32
N ARG A 348 20.09 23.40 11.96
CA ARG A 348 21.56 23.46 11.84
C ARG A 348 22.12 22.06 11.54
N PRO A 349 23.36 21.96 11.03
CA PRO A 349 24.06 20.69 10.94
C PRO A 349 24.03 19.91 12.28
N GLY A 350 23.69 18.64 12.22
CA GLY A 350 23.52 17.76 13.39
C GLY A 350 22.09 17.66 13.91
N ASP A 351 21.20 18.62 13.60
CA ASP A 351 19.79 18.54 14.01
C ASP A 351 19.09 17.36 13.33
N LEU A 352 18.03 16.86 13.98
CA LEU A 352 17.16 15.82 13.43
C LEU A 352 15.89 16.44 12.87
N VAL A 353 15.50 15.95 11.70
CA VAL A 353 14.18 16.22 11.09
C VAL A 353 13.42 14.93 10.89
N ALA A 354 12.09 14.99 11.07
CA ALA A 354 11.18 13.91 10.77
C ALA A 354 10.34 14.27 9.54
N ILE A 355 10.36 13.40 8.54
CA ILE A 355 9.50 13.46 7.37
C ILE A 355 8.31 12.57 7.70
N LEU A 356 7.12 13.17 7.84
CA LEU A 356 5.92 12.49 8.33
C LEU A 356 5.18 11.74 7.20
N ASP A 357 4.24 10.90 7.60
CA ASP A 357 3.32 10.16 6.71
C ASP A 357 4.02 9.25 5.68
N THR A 358 5.19 8.73 6.05
CA THR A 358 6.04 7.91 5.17
C THR A 358 5.81 6.40 5.34
N GLY A 359 4.82 6.00 6.14
CA GLY A 359 4.55 4.59 6.43
C GLY A 359 4.05 3.77 5.24
N ALA A 360 3.47 4.43 4.21
CA ALA A 360 3.07 3.78 2.97
C ALA A 360 3.94 4.25 1.80
N TYR A 361 4.38 3.28 0.98
CA TYR A 361 5.17 3.54 -0.24
C TYR A 361 6.48 4.32 0.01
N GLY A 362 6.99 4.27 1.24
CA GLY A 362 8.32 4.72 1.59
C GLY A 362 9.31 3.57 1.42
N MET A 363 9.55 2.78 2.46
CA MET A 363 10.50 1.66 2.43
C MET A 363 10.18 0.62 1.35
N SER A 364 8.92 0.42 0.97
CA SER A 364 8.54 -0.51 -0.11
C SER A 364 9.01 -0.08 -1.51
N GLN A 365 9.32 1.19 -1.72
CA GLN A 365 9.91 1.74 -2.95
C GLN A 365 11.38 2.16 -2.79
N ALA A 366 11.98 1.93 -1.63
CA ALA A 366 13.38 2.27 -1.41
C ALA A 366 14.33 1.43 -2.29
N SER A 367 15.44 2.03 -2.69
CA SER A 367 16.42 1.44 -3.59
C SER A 367 17.85 1.64 -3.09
N ASN A 368 18.82 1.05 -3.80
CA ASN A 368 20.23 1.27 -3.57
C ASN A 368 20.84 2.26 -4.60
N TYR A 369 20.05 3.21 -5.09
CA TYR A 369 20.57 4.23 -6.03
C TYR A 369 21.79 4.93 -5.45
N ASN A 370 22.81 5.19 -6.26
CA ASN A 370 24.16 5.60 -5.87
C ASN A 370 24.85 4.64 -4.87
N THR A 371 24.48 3.35 -4.85
CA THR A 371 24.95 2.32 -3.92
C THR A 371 24.74 2.70 -2.43
N ARG A 372 23.69 3.51 -2.17
CA ARG A 372 23.31 3.88 -0.80
C ARG A 372 22.56 2.73 -0.15
N LEU A 373 22.82 2.55 1.14
CA LEU A 373 22.23 1.46 1.94
C LEU A 373 20.82 1.83 2.37
N ARG A 374 19.88 0.91 2.24
CA ARG A 374 18.51 1.11 2.74
C ARG A 374 18.52 1.21 4.27
N PRO A 375 17.67 2.09 4.85
CA PRO A 375 17.68 2.38 6.28
C PRO A 375 17.14 1.21 7.12
N ALA A 376 17.44 1.26 8.42
CA ALA A 376 16.79 0.42 9.40
C ALA A 376 15.31 0.78 9.58
N GLU A 377 14.51 -0.18 10.06
CA GLU A 377 13.10 0.04 10.40
C GLU A 377 12.84 -0.36 11.87
N VAL A 378 12.09 0.48 12.58
CA VAL A 378 11.72 0.30 13.98
C VAL A 378 10.20 0.36 14.13
N LEU A 379 9.64 -0.58 14.86
CA LEU A 379 8.23 -0.57 15.27
C LEU A 379 8.12 -0.16 16.74
N VAL A 380 7.28 0.84 17.01
CA VAL A 380 6.98 1.34 18.34
C VAL A 380 5.57 0.89 18.74
N GLU A 381 5.47 0.22 19.88
CA GLU A 381 4.23 -0.24 20.49
C GLU A 381 4.17 0.29 21.94
N GLY A 382 3.26 1.19 22.21
CA GLY A 382 3.21 1.92 23.48
C GLY A 382 4.55 2.63 23.76
N ARG A 383 5.27 2.17 24.80
CA ARG A 383 6.58 2.73 25.21
C ARG A 383 7.76 1.86 24.75
N ARG A 384 7.54 0.78 24.02
CA ARG A 384 8.57 -0.16 23.56
C ARG A 384 8.89 0.09 22.10
N ALA A 385 10.17 0.06 21.75
CA ALA A 385 10.63 0.13 20.38
C ALA A 385 11.48 -1.11 20.08
N ARG A 386 11.23 -1.76 18.97
CA ARG A 386 11.99 -2.92 18.50
C ARG A 386 12.46 -2.70 17.07
N LEU A 387 13.68 -3.12 16.79
CA LEU A 387 14.19 -3.21 15.43
C LEU A 387 13.40 -4.31 14.70
N ILE A 388 12.86 -3.99 13.53
CA ILE A 388 12.08 -4.91 12.70
C ILE A 388 12.75 -5.19 11.35
N ARG A 389 13.72 -4.35 10.98
CA ARG A 389 14.63 -4.53 9.86
C ARG A 389 15.96 -3.87 10.19
N GLU A 390 17.06 -4.60 10.03
CA GLU A 390 18.40 -4.05 10.14
C GLU A 390 18.71 -3.11 8.97
N ARG A 391 19.58 -2.13 9.21
CA ARG A 391 20.19 -1.34 8.14
C ARG A 391 21.00 -2.27 7.24
N GLU A 392 20.90 -2.09 5.94
CA GLU A 392 21.77 -2.81 5.02
C GLU A 392 23.25 -2.51 5.29
N ASN A 393 24.09 -3.45 4.98
CA ASN A 393 25.54 -3.25 4.91
C ASN A 393 26.04 -3.46 3.46
N ILE A 394 27.20 -2.95 3.16
CA ILE A 394 27.75 -3.02 1.80
C ILE A 394 27.99 -4.46 1.34
N GLY A 395 28.26 -5.37 2.28
CA GLY A 395 28.41 -6.79 1.98
C GLY A 395 27.15 -7.41 1.43
N ASP A 396 25.98 -7.06 1.99
CA ASP A 396 24.66 -7.53 1.50
C ASP A 396 24.40 -7.04 0.08
N VAL A 397 24.71 -5.77 -0.20
CA VAL A 397 24.50 -5.16 -1.53
C VAL A 397 25.36 -5.82 -2.59
N LEU A 398 26.62 -6.11 -2.28
CA LEU A 398 27.58 -6.72 -3.21
C LEU A 398 27.49 -8.26 -3.26
N ALA A 399 26.73 -8.90 -2.38
CA ALA A 399 26.75 -10.35 -2.21
C ALA A 399 26.45 -11.14 -3.48
N ALA A 400 25.49 -10.68 -4.29
CA ALA A 400 25.09 -11.37 -5.53
C ALA A 400 26.20 -11.31 -6.59
N GLU A 401 26.80 -10.13 -6.77
CA GLU A 401 27.88 -9.91 -7.74
C GLU A 401 29.17 -10.65 -7.32
N ARG A 402 29.51 -10.59 -6.04
CA ARG A 402 30.66 -11.35 -5.50
C ARG A 402 30.51 -12.85 -5.73
N ARG A 403 29.32 -13.43 -5.52
CA ARG A 403 29.10 -14.86 -5.81
C ARG A 403 29.25 -15.15 -7.31
N ALA A 404 28.69 -14.29 -8.19
CA ALA A 404 28.78 -14.49 -9.62
C ALA A 404 30.22 -14.36 -10.17
N LEU A 405 30.96 -13.40 -9.62
CA LEU A 405 32.36 -13.12 -10.00
C LEU A 405 33.40 -13.91 -9.22
N LYS A 406 32.97 -14.72 -8.23
CA LYS A 406 33.85 -15.48 -7.32
C LYS A 406 34.87 -14.61 -6.58
N LEU A 407 34.46 -13.38 -6.18
CA LEU A 407 35.27 -12.43 -5.39
C LEU A 407 35.11 -12.64 -3.89
#